data_8e70a7f47f9e8717e4d2c849551e990b
#
_entry.id   8e70a7f47f9e8717e4d2c849551e990b
#
_cell.length_a   1.000
_cell.length_b   1.000
_cell.length_c   1.000
_cell.angle_alpha   90.00
_cell.angle_beta   90.00
_cell.angle_gamma   90.00
#
_symmetry.space_group_name_H-M   'P 1'
#
loop_
_entity.id
_entity.type
_entity.pdbx_description
1 polymer ?
#
loop_
_entity_poly.entity_id
_entity_poly.type
_entity_poly.pdbx_seq_one_letter_code
_entity_poly.pdbx_strand_id
1 'polypeptide(L)'
;MNPAEVRNESMNELLTAAANPPASFEEYLIQNAKVVGDLVNSYIPSGDHPDMDTYLYGPLMKYSENGGKRHRPLICFAACVAVGGDIRHAASAASAIEHFHTAALIHDDIADEATTRRGVPCMHLTEGLGIAINTGDLALSM
;
A
#
# COMPACT_ATOMS: atom_id res chain seq x y z
N MET A 1 -16.21 -1.17 -6.72
CA MET A 1 -15.89 0.23 -7.13
C MET A 1 -14.74 0.15 -8.13
N ASN A 2 -14.77 0.94 -9.18
CA ASN A 2 -13.70 0.97 -10.18
C ASN A 2 -12.41 1.55 -9.51
N PRO A 3 -11.21 0.99 -9.77
CA PRO A 3 -9.95 1.50 -9.21
C PRO A 3 -9.72 3.00 -9.41
N ALA A 4 -10.14 3.56 -10.55
CA ALA A 4 -10.04 5.00 -10.81
C ALA A 4 -10.99 5.84 -9.92
N GLU A 5 -12.16 5.32 -9.58
CA GLU A 5 -13.10 5.97 -8.67
C GLU A 5 -12.54 5.97 -7.24
N VAL A 6 -11.98 4.85 -6.79
CA VAL A 6 -11.31 4.74 -5.48
C VAL A 6 -10.16 5.74 -5.40
N ARG A 7 -9.31 5.85 -6.43
CA ARG A 7 -8.21 6.83 -6.46
C ARG A 7 -8.71 8.27 -6.32
N ASN A 8 -9.77 8.62 -7.05
CA ASN A 8 -10.32 9.98 -6.99
C ASN A 8 -10.93 10.30 -5.63
N GLU A 9 -11.68 9.36 -5.05
CA GLU A 9 -12.30 9.52 -3.74
C GLU A 9 -11.23 9.66 -2.65
N SER A 10 -10.29 8.74 -2.58
CA SER A 10 -9.16 8.77 -1.63
C SER A 10 -8.36 10.08 -1.76
N MET A 11 -8.12 10.54 -2.98
CA MET A 11 -7.39 11.78 -3.21
C MET A 11 -8.15 13.01 -2.71
N ASN A 12 -9.47 13.07 -2.90
CA ASN A 12 -10.30 14.16 -2.40
C ASN A 12 -10.33 14.19 -0.86
N GLU A 13 -10.38 13.03 -0.21
CA GLU A 13 -10.29 12.93 1.25
C GLU A 13 -8.94 13.44 1.76
N LEU A 14 -7.82 13.03 1.12
CA LEU A 14 -6.48 13.48 1.49
C LEU A 14 -6.29 14.98 1.29
N LEU A 15 -6.84 15.56 0.21
CA LEU A 15 -6.83 17.01 0.00
C LEU A 15 -7.61 17.74 1.09
N THR A 16 -8.76 17.20 1.50
CA THR A 16 -9.56 17.77 2.59
C THR A 16 -8.82 17.71 3.92
N ALA A 17 -8.17 16.57 4.21
CA ALA A 17 -7.36 16.41 5.43
C ALA A 17 -6.13 17.35 5.43
N ALA A 18 -5.50 17.57 4.29
CA ALA A 18 -4.38 18.48 4.15
C ALA A 18 -4.79 19.95 4.36
N ALA A 19 -6.01 20.32 3.95
CA ALA A 19 -6.57 21.66 4.17
C ALA A 19 -6.93 21.94 5.64
N ASN A 20 -7.22 20.87 6.42
CA ASN A 20 -7.61 20.94 7.82
C ASN A 20 -6.78 19.96 8.65
N PRO A 21 -5.45 20.16 8.78
CA PRO A 21 -4.59 19.22 9.45
C PRO A 21 -4.92 19.14 10.95
N PRO A 22 -4.87 17.92 11.55
CA PRO A 22 -5.04 17.77 12.98
C PRO A 22 -3.88 18.39 13.76
N ALA A 23 -4.00 18.42 15.11
CA ALA A 23 -3.05 19.08 15.99
C ALA A 23 -1.64 18.48 15.99
N SER A 24 -1.50 17.21 15.59
CA SER A 24 -0.20 16.51 15.54
C SER A 24 -0.06 15.67 14.26
N PHE A 25 1.22 15.46 13.87
CA PHE A 25 1.54 14.58 12.74
C PHE A 25 1.15 13.12 13.03
N GLU A 26 1.25 12.67 14.26
CA GLU A 26 0.84 11.32 14.65
C GLU A 26 -0.67 11.11 14.44
N GLU A 27 -1.47 12.08 14.83
CA GLU A 27 -2.91 12.06 14.62
C GLU A 27 -3.26 12.08 13.12
N TYR A 28 -2.55 12.89 12.32
CA TYR A 28 -2.68 12.90 10.87
C TYR A 28 -2.40 11.53 10.25
N LEU A 29 -1.34 10.83 10.69
CA LEU A 29 -1.01 9.49 10.23
C LEU A 29 -2.13 8.47 10.56
N ILE A 30 -2.63 8.50 11.79
CA ILE A 30 -3.68 7.57 12.24
C ILE A 30 -4.97 7.77 11.44
N GLN A 31 -5.39 9.01 11.28
CA GLN A 31 -6.64 9.36 10.60
C GLN A 31 -6.62 9.00 9.11
N ASN A 32 -5.47 9.13 8.46
CA ASN A 32 -5.35 8.96 7.00
C ASN A 32 -4.82 7.59 6.56
N ALA A 33 -4.40 6.72 7.48
CA ALA A 33 -3.80 5.42 7.14
C ALA A 33 -4.71 4.54 6.26
N LYS A 34 -6.02 4.54 6.52
CA LYS A 34 -6.99 3.78 5.73
C LYS A 34 -7.13 4.34 4.32
N VAL A 35 -7.34 5.64 4.18
CA VAL A 35 -7.50 6.31 2.89
C VAL A 35 -6.28 6.12 2.01
N VAL A 36 -5.09 6.24 2.59
CA VAL A 36 -3.83 5.97 1.89
C VAL A 36 -3.70 4.50 1.51
N GLY A 37 -4.15 3.58 2.38
CA GLY A 37 -4.21 2.15 2.06
C GLY A 37 -5.10 1.86 0.86
N ASP A 38 -6.28 2.44 0.81
CA ASP A 38 -7.23 2.30 -0.30
C ASP A 38 -6.65 2.88 -1.60
N LEU A 39 -6.00 4.04 -1.52
CA LEU A 39 -5.29 4.65 -2.65
C LEU A 39 -4.18 3.73 -3.19
N VAL A 40 -3.29 3.24 -2.33
CA VAL A 40 -2.20 2.32 -2.70
C VAL A 40 -2.76 1.06 -3.35
N ASN A 41 -3.77 0.43 -2.74
CA ASN A 41 -4.40 -0.78 -3.23
C ASN A 41 -5.08 -0.58 -4.58
N SER A 42 -5.57 0.62 -4.88
CA SER A 42 -6.19 0.94 -6.18
C SER A 42 -5.24 0.88 -7.37
N TYR A 43 -3.92 0.81 -7.13
CA TYR A 43 -2.91 0.61 -8.18
C TYR A 43 -2.63 -0.88 -8.45
N ILE A 44 -3.08 -1.80 -7.58
CA ILE A 44 -2.94 -3.24 -7.83
C ILE A 44 -3.90 -3.61 -8.96
N PRO A 45 -3.40 -4.22 -10.06
CA PRO A 45 -4.27 -4.66 -11.16
C PRO A 45 -5.26 -5.72 -10.71
N SER A 46 -6.37 -5.87 -11.44
CA SER A 46 -7.37 -6.91 -11.20
C SER A 46 -8.19 -7.16 -12.46
N GLY A 47 -8.68 -8.39 -12.62
CA GLY A 47 -9.61 -8.76 -13.68
C GLY A 47 -8.99 -8.99 -15.05
N ASP A 48 -7.67 -8.92 -15.20
CA ASP A 48 -7.00 -9.13 -16.48
C ASP A 48 -6.95 -10.62 -16.86
N HIS A 49 -6.69 -11.49 -15.89
CA HIS A 49 -6.62 -12.92 -16.07
C HIS A 49 -6.90 -13.64 -14.73
N PRO A 50 -7.72 -14.73 -14.70
CA PRO A 50 -8.08 -15.42 -13.47
C PRO A 50 -6.88 -15.95 -12.66
N ASP A 51 -5.83 -16.44 -13.33
CA ASP A 51 -4.65 -16.93 -12.65
C ASP A 51 -3.81 -15.80 -12.05
N MET A 52 -3.76 -14.64 -12.71
CA MET A 52 -3.09 -13.45 -12.15
C MET A 52 -3.82 -12.97 -10.90
N ASP A 53 -5.14 -12.91 -10.94
CA ASP A 53 -5.95 -12.55 -9.79
C ASP A 53 -5.77 -13.56 -8.63
N THR A 54 -5.72 -14.85 -8.94
CA THR A 54 -5.63 -15.91 -7.93
C THR A 54 -4.25 -15.99 -7.29
N TYR A 55 -3.17 -15.90 -8.10
CA TYR A 55 -1.82 -16.26 -7.64
C TYR A 55 -0.88 -15.06 -7.44
N LEU A 56 -1.28 -13.85 -7.85
CA LEU A 56 -0.45 -12.65 -7.74
C LEU A 56 -1.21 -11.46 -7.13
N TYR A 57 -2.24 -10.95 -7.82
CA TYR A 57 -2.94 -9.73 -7.41
C TYR A 57 -3.72 -9.94 -6.12
N GLY A 58 -4.45 -11.05 -6.00
CA GLY A 58 -5.19 -11.41 -4.80
C GLY A 58 -4.31 -11.55 -3.56
N PRO A 59 -3.24 -12.36 -3.59
CA PRO A 59 -2.27 -12.44 -2.49
C PRO A 59 -1.65 -11.09 -2.11
N LEU A 60 -1.29 -10.25 -3.09
CA LEU A 60 -0.76 -8.90 -2.81
C LEU A 60 -1.80 -8.00 -2.15
N MET A 61 -3.04 -7.99 -2.65
CA MET A 61 -4.14 -7.25 -2.06
C MET A 61 -4.39 -7.68 -0.61
N LYS A 62 -4.53 -8.98 -0.38
CA LYS A 62 -4.71 -9.56 0.95
C LYS A 62 -3.58 -9.19 1.92
N TYR A 63 -2.32 -9.23 1.46
CA TYR A 63 -1.17 -8.81 2.28
C TYR A 63 -1.24 -7.32 2.64
N SER A 64 -1.59 -6.48 1.67
CA SER A 64 -1.73 -5.04 1.90
C SER A 64 -2.85 -4.71 2.91
N GLU A 65 -3.96 -5.45 2.88
CA GLU A 65 -5.08 -5.27 3.81
C GLU A 65 -4.76 -5.66 5.26
N ASN A 66 -3.72 -6.45 5.52
CA ASN A 66 -3.28 -6.84 6.86
C ASN A 66 -2.75 -5.67 7.71
N GLY A 67 -3.10 -4.45 7.35
CA GLY A 67 -2.80 -3.25 8.12
C GLY A 67 -1.44 -2.64 7.77
N GLY A 68 -1.06 -1.67 8.58
CA GLY A 68 0.14 -0.87 8.41
C GLY A 68 -0.19 0.61 8.60
N LYS A 69 0.78 1.34 9.15
CA LYS A 69 0.58 2.77 9.47
C LYS A 69 0.71 3.69 8.24
N ARG A 70 1.06 3.17 7.07
CA ARG A 70 1.21 3.91 5.80
C ARG A 70 2.08 5.17 5.93
N HIS A 71 3.10 5.14 6.79
CA HIS A 71 3.97 6.29 7.07
C HIS A 71 4.70 6.78 5.81
N ARG A 72 5.21 5.85 4.98
CA ARG A 72 6.02 6.20 3.81
C ARG A 72 5.26 7.01 2.77
N PRO A 73 4.09 6.57 2.30
CA PRO A 73 3.28 7.37 1.38
C PRO A 73 2.81 8.69 2.02
N LEU A 74 2.45 8.70 3.31
CA LEU A 74 2.06 9.93 4.00
C LEU A 74 3.20 10.94 4.11
N ILE A 75 4.44 10.48 4.35
CA ILE A 75 5.63 11.35 4.31
C ILE A 75 5.85 11.89 2.90
N CYS A 76 5.65 11.07 1.85
CA CYS A 76 5.74 11.52 0.47
C CYS A 76 4.75 12.65 0.17
N PHE A 77 3.51 12.52 0.58
CA PHE A 77 2.49 13.58 0.46
C PHE A 77 2.85 14.82 1.26
N ALA A 78 3.28 14.67 2.51
CA ALA A 78 3.70 15.80 3.35
C ALA A 78 4.88 16.57 2.73
N ALA A 79 5.87 15.86 2.20
CA ALA A 79 6.99 16.47 1.51
C ALA A 79 6.55 17.24 0.24
N CYS A 80 5.63 16.67 -0.54
CA CYS A 80 5.06 17.33 -1.71
C CYS A 80 4.41 18.67 -1.33
N VAL A 81 3.57 18.66 -0.30
CA VAL A 81 2.90 19.87 0.20
C VAL A 81 3.91 20.90 0.74
N ALA A 82 4.93 20.43 1.47
CA ALA A 82 5.95 21.32 2.06
C ALA A 82 6.72 22.15 1.02
N VAL A 83 6.86 21.63 -0.21
CA VAL A 83 7.50 22.35 -1.31
C VAL A 83 6.48 23.06 -2.24
N GLY A 84 5.22 23.14 -1.85
CA GLY A 84 4.15 23.80 -2.61
C GLY A 84 3.60 22.98 -3.77
N GLY A 85 3.85 21.65 -3.77
CA GLY A 85 3.33 20.74 -4.80
C GLY A 85 1.88 20.32 -4.55
N ASP A 86 1.25 19.80 -5.60
CA ASP A 86 -0.08 19.18 -5.54
C ASP A 86 0.07 17.68 -5.28
N ILE A 87 -0.54 17.18 -4.20
CA ILE A 87 -0.45 15.76 -3.79
C ILE A 87 -0.95 14.79 -4.86
N ARG A 88 -1.81 15.23 -5.78
CA ARG A 88 -2.24 14.41 -6.93
C ARG A 88 -1.08 13.97 -7.81
N HIS A 89 -0.05 14.79 -7.94
CA HIS A 89 1.16 14.45 -8.69
C HIS A 89 2.08 13.50 -7.94
N ALA A 90 1.95 13.41 -6.61
CA ALA A 90 2.74 12.50 -5.78
C ALA A 90 2.09 11.11 -5.59
N ALA A 91 0.84 10.92 -6.02
CA ALA A 91 0.07 9.71 -5.71
C ALA A 91 0.75 8.41 -6.22
N SER A 92 1.23 8.41 -7.47
CA SER A 92 1.93 7.26 -8.04
C SER A 92 3.24 6.97 -7.30
N ALA A 93 4.03 8.00 -6.99
CA ALA A 93 5.29 7.84 -6.26
C ALA A 93 5.04 7.35 -4.82
N ALA A 94 4.03 7.89 -4.14
CA ALA A 94 3.64 7.44 -2.81
C ALA A 94 3.20 5.98 -2.80
N SER A 95 2.45 5.55 -3.81
CA SER A 95 2.01 4.15 -3.96
C SER A 95 3.19 3.23 -4.30
N ALA A 96 4.08 3.62 -5.21
CA ALA A 96 5.27 2.85 -5.56
C ALA A 96 6.19 2.63 -4.34
N ILE A 97 6.39 3.65 -3.49
CA ILE A 97 7.17 3.52 -2.25
C ILE A 97 6.55 2.50 -1.30
N GLU A 98 5.23 2.44 -1.18
CA GLU A 98 4.57 1.48 -0.30
C GLU A 98 4.59 0.07 -0.89
N HIS A 99 4.44 -0.09 -2.22
CA HIS A 99 4.60 -1.39 -2.88
C HIS A 99 6.02 -1.93 -2.76
N PHE A 100 7.03 -1.08 -2.97
CA PHE A 100 8.43 -1.44 -2.73
C PHE A 100 8.65 -1.92 -1.29
N HIS A 101 8.10 -1.19 -0.30
CA HIS A 101 8.19 -1.60 1.10
C HIS A 101 7.47 -2.93 1.36
N THR A 102 6.32 -3.15 0.74
CA THR A 102 5.59 -4.41 0.82
C THR A 102 6.41 -5.58 0.26
N ALA A 103 7.06 -5.40 -0.89
CA ALA A 103 7.99 -6.37 -1.47
C ALA A 103 9.12 -6.74 -0.49
N ALA A 104 9.77 -5.72 0.07
CA ALA A 104 10.84 -5.91 1.04
C ALA A 104 10.36 -6.72 2.25
N LEU A 105 9.18 -6.42 2.80
CA LEU A 105 8.65 -7.14 3.94
C LEU A 105 8.32 -8.61 3.63
N ILE A 106 7.77 -8.89 2.45
CA ILE A 106 7.48 -10.27 2.02
C ILE A 106 8.79 -11.08 1.89
N HIS A 107 9.81 -10.49 1.27
CA HIS A 107 11.10 -11.16 1.10
C HIS A 107 11.87 -11.30 2.42
N ASP A 108 11.82 -10.29 3.29
CA ASP A 108 12.41 -10.36 4.64
C ASP A 108 11.77 -11.49 5.46
N ASP A 109 10.43 -11.62 5.42
CA ASP A 109 9.72 -12.69 6.12
C ASP A 109 10.19 -14.09 5.68
N ILE A 110 10.55 -14.25 4.40
CA ILE A 110 11.11 -15.50 3.88
C ILE A 110 12.55 -15.67 4.34
N ALA A 111 13.38 -14.64 4.20
CA ALA A 111 14.81 -14.68 4.54
C ALA A 111 15.04 -14.91 6.03
N ASP A 112 14.20 -14.34 6.87
CA ASP A 112 14.26 -14.44 8.34
C ASP A 112 13.52 -15.68 8.89
N GLU A 113 12.93 -16.51 8.02
CA GLU A 113 12.06 -17.61 8.42
C GLU A 113 10.97 -17.19 9.42
N ALA A 114 10.45 -15.97 9.25
CA ALA A 114 9.47 -15.40 10.15
C ALA A 114 8.15 -16.17 10.10
N THR A 115 7.53 -16.39 11.25
CA THR A 115 6.26 -17.11 11.32
C THR A 115 5.04 -16.18 11.28
N THR A 116 5.20 -14.96 11.76
CA THR A 116 4.10 -13.98 11.85
C THR A 116 4.56 -12.57 11.51
N ARG A 117 3.67 -11.82 10.85
CA ARG A 117 3.81 -10.38 10.57
C ARG A 117 2.52 -9.65 10.93
N ARG A 118 2.61 -8.60 11.75
CA ARG A 118 1.44 -7.80 12.19
C ARG A 118 0.33 -8.65 12.85
N GLY A 119 0.71 -9.74 13.55
CA GLY A 119 -0.21 -10.63 14.24
C GLY A 119 -0.90 -11.68 13.37
N VAL A 120 -0.57 -11.78 12.08
CA VAL A 120 -1.05 -12.81 11.16
C VAL A 120 0.10 -13.69 10.67
N PRO A 121 -0.14 -14.95 10.26
CA PRO A 121 0.89 -15.79 9.67
C PRO A 121 1.49 -15.17 8.40
N CYS A 122 2.81 -15.34 8.19
CA CYS A 122 3.50 -14.84 7.01
C CYS A 122 3.01 -15.50 5.71
N MET A 123 3.07 -14.79 4.59
CA MET A 123 2.52 -15.23 3.30
C MET A 123 3.13 -16.56 2.82
N HIS A 124 4.42 -16.77 3.01
CA HIS A 124 5.08 -18.01 2.58
C HIS A 124 4.57 -19.27 3.32
N LEU A 125 3.94 -19.11 4.49
CA LEU A 125 3.29 -20.17 5.24
C LEU A 125 1.84 -20.41 4.81
N THR A 126 1.13 -19.38 4.38
CA THR A 126 -0.31 -19.46 4.04
C THR A 126 -0.55 -19.72 2.55
N GLU A 127 0.22 -19.08 1.67
CA GLU A 127 0.07 -19.18 0.21
C GLU A 127 1.17 -20.05 -0.43
N GLY A 128 2.21 -20.39 0.34
CA GLY A 128 3.38 -21.13 -0.12
C GLY A 128 4.52 -20.24 -0.62
N LEU A 129 5.74 -20.80 -0.57
CA LEU A 129 6.98 -20.07 -0.85
C LEU A 129 7.00 -19.45 -2.27
N GLY A 130 6.59 -20.22 -3.28
CA GLY A 130 6.62 -19.75 -4.67
C GLY A 130 5.69 -18.56 -4.92
N ILE A 131 4.48 -18.59 -4.36
CA ILE A 131 3.52 -17.49 -4.46
C ILE A 131 4.05 -16.27 -3.71
N ALA A 132 4.62 -16.46 -2.52
CA ALA A 132 5.17 -15.35 -1.73
C ALA A 132 6.31 -14.64 -2.47
N ILE A 133 7.26 -15.39 -3.06
CA ILE A 133 8.35 -14.80 -3.85
C ILE A 133 7.78 -14.02 -5.05
N ASN A 134 6.93 -14.63 -5.85
CA ASN A 134 6.37 -14.00 -7.04
C ASN A 134 5.51 -12.76 -6.69
N THR A 135 4.79 -12.80 -5.57
CA THR A 135 4.01 -11.63 -5.09
C THR A 135 4.93 -10.48 -4.65
N GLY A 136 6.05 -10.79 -3.99
CA GLY A 136 7.09 -9.81 -3.67
C GLY A 136 7.70 -9.19 -4.93
N ASP A 137 8.05 -10.01 -5.94
CA ASP A 137 8.59 -9.55 -7.23
C ASP A 137 7.58 -8.69 -8.00
N LEU A 138 6.31 -9.06 -7.99
CA LEU A 138 5.24 -8.21 -8.54
C LEU A 138 5.22 -6.84 -7.85
N ALA A 139 5.16 -6.82 -6.52
CA ALA A 139 5.11 -5.57 -5.76
C ALA A 139 6.34 -4.68 -6.00
N LEU A 140 7.51 -5.28 -6.27
CA LEU A 140 8.75 -4.57 -6.61
C LEU A 140 8.68 -3.93 -8.00
N SER A 141 7.93 -4.53 -8.93
CA SER A 141 7.83 -4.10 -10.32
C SER A 141 6.74 -3.04 -10.57
N MET A 142 5.90 -2.76 -9.59
CA MET A 142 4.80 -1.77 -9.64
C MET A 142 5.29 -0.36 -9.29
#